data_0f0f2879e307cdd714f750ccd652da96
#
_entry.id   0f0f2879e307cdd714f750ccd652da96
#
_cell.length_a   1.000
_cell.length_b   1.000
_cell.length_c   1.000
_cell.angle_alpha   90.00
_cell.angle_beta   90.00
_cell.angle_gamma   90.00
#
_symmetry.space_group_name_H-M   'P 1'
#
loop_
_entity.id
_entity.type
_entity.pdbx_description
1 polymer ?
#
loop_
_entity_poly.entity_id
_entity_poly.type
_entity_poly.pdbx_seq_one_letter_code
_entity_poly.pdbx_strand_id
1 'polypeptide(L)'
;IGRADWNDCLNLNCYSDTPDESFQTFSNPNAPDDRVAESVLIAGMFVSIAPELVAIEKRLGREERAAEYQRQIEDMTAAIEKDGWDGEWFIRAYDAMGRKVGSHECEDGKIYIESQGYCVMAGVGLEDGRAEQALESVHQYLETEHGIVLLQPAYREYHLELGEVSSYPGGYKENAGIFNHTQGWGVIAETMLGNGDRAYEYCKAALPASYNDKAEVRQSEPYVQAQT
;
A
#
# COMPACT_ATOMS: atom_id res chain seq x y z
N ILE A 1 12.53 -5.62 -3.39
CA ILE A 1 12.04 -6.58 -2.40
C ILE A 1 11.21 -7.61 -3.14
N GLY A 2 11.80 -8.76 -3.37
CA GLY A 2 11.41 -9.60 -4.48
C GLY A 2 10.41 -10.72 -4.24
N ARG A 3 9.82 -10.94 -3.08
CA ARG A 3 9.03 -12.16 -2.96
C ARG A 3 7.64 -11.98 -2.43
N ALA A 4 7.48 -11.21 -1.44
CA ALA A 4 6.21 -11.08 -0.75
C ALA A 4 5.77 -9.64 -0.71
N ASP A 5 4.51 -9.46 -0.85
CA ASP A 5 3.82 -8.23 -0.57
C ASP A 5 2.90 -8.47 0.64
N TRP A 6 2.39 -7.41 1.25
CA TRP A 6 1.36 -7.52 2.26
C TRP A 6 0.08 -8.15 1.70
N ASN A 7 -0.23 -7.85 0.44
CA ASN A 7 -1.42 -8.36 -0.24
C ASN A 7 -1.12 -9.70 -0.92
N ASP A 8 -1.47 -10.80 -0.26
CA ASP A 8 -1.26 -12.17 -0.76
C ASP A 8 -1.99 -12.45 -2.08
N CYS A 9 -3.04 -11.67 -2.39
CA CYS A 9 -3.83 -11.81 -3.60
C CYS A 9 -3.25 -11.03 -4.79
N LEU A 10 -2.23 -10.20 -4.57
CA LEU A 10 -1.55 -9.44 -5.61
C LEU A 10 -0.30 -10.18 -6.10
N ASN A 11 -0.40 -10.83 -7.25
CA ASN A 11 0.70 -11.57 -7.86
C ASN A 11 1.50 -10.67 -8.82
N LEU A 12 2.57 -10.07 -8.30
CA LEU A 12 3.44 -9.19 -9.08
C LEU A 12 4.53 -9.94 -9.89
N ASN A 13 4.76 -11.22 -9.60
CA ASN A 13 5.80 -12.05 -10.24
C ASN A 13 5.21 -13.12 -11.17
N CYS A 14 4.11 -12.83 -11.84
CA CYS A 14 3.52 -13.72 -12.83
C CYS A 14 4.25 -13.62 -14.17
N TYR A 15 4.77 -14.75 -14.63
CA TYR A 15 5.45 -14.89 -15.92
C TYR A 15 4.73 -15.88 -16.84
N SER A 16 3.55 -16.34 -16.45
CA SER A 16 2.78 -17.33 -17.18
C SER A 16 1.57 -16.70 -17.85
N ASP A 17 1.20 -17.24 -19.00
CA ASP A 17 -0.03 -16.90 -19.71
C ASP A 17 -1.20 -17.80 -19.31
N THR A 18 -0.99 -18.71 -18.33
CA THR A 18 -2.03 -19.64 -17.86
C THR A 18 -2.29 -19.47 -16.36
N PRO A 19 -3.57 -19.52 -15.92
CA PRO A 19 -3.92 -19.35 -14.52
C PRO A 19 -3.27 -20.39 -13.58
N ASP A 20 -3.11 -21.62 -14.03
CA ASP A 20 -2.54 -22.72 -13.25
C ASP A 20 -1.05 -22.54 -12.91
N GLU A 21 -0.38 -21.68 -13.66
CA GLU A 21 1.05 -21.37 -13.51
C GLU A 21 1.29 -19.99 -12.87
N SER A 22 0.23 -19.26 -12.57
CA SER A 22 0.25 -17.92 -12.02
C SER A 22 0.45 -17.96 -10.50
N PHE A 23 1.69 -18.05 -10.06
CA PHE A 23 2.03 -18.00 -8.63
C PHE A 23 3.26 -17.14 -8.38
N GLN A 24 3.30 -16.55 -7.21
CA GLN A 24 4.41 -15.71 -6.77
C GLN A 24 5.64 -16.59 -6.51
N THR A 25 6.74 -16.23 -7.12
CA THR A 25 8.04 -16.86 -6.88
C THR A 25 9.09 -15.81 -6.57
N PHE A 26 10.00 -16.15 -5.67
CA PHE A 26 11.11 -15.25 -5.32
C PHE A 26 12.07 -15.04 -6.50
N SER A 27 12.34 -16.10 -7.19
CA SER A 27 13.06 -16.08 -8.46
C SER A 27 12.31 -16.96 -9.41
N ASN A 28 11.85 -16.41 -10.51
CA ASN A 28 11.28 -17.20 -11.58
C ASN A 28 12.37 -17.44 -12.62
N PRO A 29 12.71 -18.71 -12.95
CA PRO A 29 13.72 -19.01 -13.95
C PRO A 29 13.37 -18.48 -15.34
N ASN A 30 12.09 -18.16 -15.57
CA ASN A 30 11.61 -17.57 -16.81
C ASN A 30 11.60 -16.03 -16.77
N ALA A 31 12.02 -15.41 -15.66
CA ALA A 31 12.09 -13.97 -15.54
C ALA A 31 13.11 -13.41 -16.53
N PRO A 32 12.75 -12.42 -17.35
CA PRO A 32 13.74 -11.73 -18.18
C PRO A 32 14.77 -11.04 -17.28
N ASP A 33 16.07 -11.31 -17.53
CA ASP A 33 17.19 -10.64 -16.86
C ASP A 33 17.19 -10.76 -15.30
N ASP A 34 16.67 -11.85 -14.76
CA ASP A 34 16.53 -12.09 -13.31
C ASP A 34 15.71 -11.00 -12.58
N ARG A 35 14.87 -10.26 -13.30
CA ARG A 35 14.02 -9.24 -12.70
C ARG A 35 12.98 -9.87 -11.80
N VAL A 36 12.69 -9.15 -10.72
CA VAL A 36 11.61 -9.45 -9.78
C VAL A 36 10.73 -8.22 -9.63
N ALA A 37 9.51 -8.43 -9.20
CA ALA A 37 8.62 -7.32 -8.88
C ALA A 37 9.13 -6.51 -7.69
N GLU A 38 8.77 -5.24 -7.65
CA GLU A 38 9.17 -4.30 -6.61
C GLU A 38 7.95 -3.60 -6.01
N SER A 39 7.71 -3.79 -4.72
CA SER A 39 6.58 -3.19 -4.02
C SER A 39 6.97 -1.86 -3.38
N VAL A 40 6.32 -0.78 -3.78
CA VAL A 40 6.52 0.55 -3.17
C VAL A 40 5.97 0.59 -1.75
N LEU A 41 4.89 -0.15 -1.47
CA LEU A 41 4.41 -0.37 -0.09
C LEU A 41 5.52 -0.93 0.81
N ILE A 42 6.15 -2.04 0.39
CA ILE A 42 7.19 -2.70 1.19
C ILE A 42 8.44 -1.82 1.31
N ALA A 43 8.76 -1.04 0.28
CA ALA A 43 9.82 -0.04 0.36
C ALA A 43 9.50 1.03 1.43
N GLY A 44 8.28 1.56 1.44
CA GLY A 44 7.80 2.49 2.47
C GLY A 44 7.82 1.88 3.87
N MET A 45 7.37 0.62 4.02
CA MET A 45 7.48 -0.11 5.30
C MET A 45 8.93 -0.23 5.78
N PHE A 46 9.85 -0.56 4.88
CA PHE A 46 11.28 -0.64 5.21
C PHE A 46 11.81 0.69 5.72
N VAL A 47 11.58 1.79 4.98
CA VAL A 47 12.04 3.14 5.36
C VAL A 47 11.43 3.56 6.71
N SER A 48 10.17 3.23 6.97
CA SER A 48 9.48 3.55 8.23
C SER A 48 10.06 2.80 9.44
N ILE A 49 10.46 1.53 9.28
CA ILE A 49 10.84 0.66 10.40
C ILE A 49 12.37 0.58 10.60
N ALA A 50 13.15 0.65 9.53
CA ALA A 50 14.60 0.46 9.58
C ALA A 50 15.37 1.45 10.47
N PRO A 51 14.91 2.69 10.75
CA PRO A 51 15.53 3.56 11.74
C PRO A 51 15.63 2.94 13.14
N GLU A 52 14.68 2.08 13.53
CA GLU A 52 14.73 1.34 14.78
C GLU A 52 15.91 0.34 14.80
N LEU A 53 16.21 -0.30 13.66
CA LEU A 53 17.39 -1.17 13.54
C LEU A 53 18.68 -0.38 13.70
N VAL A 54 18.75 0.82 13.11
CA VAL A 54 19.89 1.74 13.28
C VAL A 54 20.08 2.08 14.77
N ALA A 55 19.00 2.40 15.46
CA ALA A 55 19.04 2.71 16.89
C ALA A 55 19.49 1.51 17.74
N ILE A 56 19.02 0.30 17.42
CA ILE A 56 19.43 -0.95 18.09
C ILE A 56 20.92 -1.22 17.87
N GLU A 57 21.41 -1.14 16.64
CA GLU A 57 22.83 -1.41 16.33
C GLU A 57 23.76 -0.40 17.03
N LYS A 58 23.38 0.88 17.07
CA LYS A 58 24.10 1.90 17.84
C LYS A 58 24.16 1.57 19.33
N ARG A 59 23.05 1.14 19.94
CA ARG A 59 23.01 0.72 21.36
C ARG A 59 23.90 -0.49 21.65
N LEU A 60 24.08 -1.36 20.63
CA LEU A 60 24.96 -2.52 20.72
C LEU A 60 26.43 -2.21 20.40
N GLY A 61 26.79 -0.95 20.12
CA GLY A 61 28.13 -0.52 19.73
C GLY A 61 28.59 -1.02 18.35
N ARG A 62 27.63 -1.31 17.45
CA ARG A 62 27.88 -1.85 16.11
C ARG A 62 27.74 -0.74 15.05
N GLU A 63 28.62 0.25 15.14
CA GLU A 63 28.54 1.48 14.33
C GLU A 63 28.58 1.23 12.80
N GLU A 64 29.39 0.26 12.35
CA GLU A 64 29.48 -0.07 10.91
C GLU A 64 28.15 -0.59 10.36
N ARG A 65 27.44 -1.44 11.11
CA ARG A 65 26.12 -1.97 10.71
C ARG A 65 25.05 -0.88 10.77
N ALA A 66 25.10 -0.03 11.79
CA ALA A 66 24.21 1.11 11.89
C ALA A 66 24.36 2.04 10.68
N ALA A 67 25.61 2.32 10.27
CA ALA A 67 25.90 3.13 9.08
C ALA A 67 25.48 2.44 7.77
N GLU A 68 25.58 1.12 7.68
CA GLU A 68 25.09 0.34 6.54
C GLU A 68 23.57 0.45 6.40
N TYR A 69 22.82 0.21 7.48
CA TYR A 69 21.36 0.35 7.46
C TYR A 69 20.92 1.78 7.16
N GLN A 70 21.63 2.77 7.68
CA GLN A 70 21.33 4.17 7.39
C GLN A 70 21.45 4.47 5.88
N ARG A 71 22.52 4.00 5.22
CA ARG A 71 22.66 4.15 3.76
C ARG A 71 21.54 3.43 2.99
N GLN A 72 21.16 2.23 3.42
CA GLN A 72 20.06 1.48 2.79
C GLN A 72 18.72 2.23 2.90
N ILE A 73 18.46 2.92 4.02
CA ILE A 73 17.29 3.78 4.19
C ILE A 73 17.34 4.93 3.20
N GLU A 74 18.47 5.63 3.11
CA GLU A 74 18.67 6.75 2.20
C GLU A 74 18.51 6.35 0.73
N ASP A 75 19.13 5.23 0.33
CA ASP A 75 19.02 4.69 -1.03
C ASP A 75 17.57 4.29 -1.36
N MET A 76 16.85 3.66 -0.42
CA MET A 76 15.47 3.26 -0.62
C MET A 76 14.54 4.48 -0.69
N THR A 77 14.74 5.47 0.16
CA THR A 77 13.99 6.74 0.12
C THR A 77 14.15 7.42 -1.24
N ALA A 78 15.40 7.55 -1.71
CA ALA A 78 15.69 8.15 -3.01
C ALA A 78 15.04 7.36 -4.18
N ALA A 79 15.00 6.02 -4.08
CA ALA A 79 14.32 5.19 -5.07
C ALA A 79 12.80 5.42 -5.09
N ILE A 80 12.15 5.51 -3.91
CA ILE A 80 10.72 5.82 -3.82
C ILE A 80 10.45 7.21 -4.40
N GLU A 81 11.25 8.20 -4.06
CA GLU A 81 11.07 9.57 -4.55
C GLU A 81 11.22 9.70 -6.06
N LYS A 82 12.15 8.94 -6.63
CA LYS A 82 12.46 9.00 -8.06
C LYS A 82 11.50 8.14 -8.90
N ASP A 83 11.28 6.91 -8.49
CA ASP A 83 10.62 5.90 -9.33
C ASP A 83 9.23 5.51 -8.79
N GLY A 84 8.94 5.79 -7.52
CA GLY A 84 7.66 5.48 -6.86
C GLY A 84 6.59 6.55 -7.00
N TRP A 85 6.91 7.75 -7.49
CA TRP A 85 5.98 8.87 -7.62
C TRP A 85 5.38 8.98 -9.02
N ASP A 86 4.06 9.13 -9.11
CA ASP A 86 3.30 9.16 -10.37
C ASP A 86 2.65 10.52 -10.68
N GLY A 87 3.13 11.59 -10.05
CA GLY A 87 2.66 12.96 -10.27
C GLY A 87 1.60 13.43 -9.26
N GLU A 88 0.71 12.55 -8.80
CA GLU A 88 -0.34 12.86 -7.82
C GLU A 88 -0.34 11.91 -6.62
N TRP A 89 0.23 10.70 -6.76
CA TRP A 89 0.31 9.70 -5.69
C TRP A 89 1.50 8.77 -5.87
N PHE A 90 1.81 7.97 -4.86
CA PHE A 90 2.79 6.89 -4.93
C PHE A 90 2.19 5.67 -5.62
N ILE A 91 2.86 5.13 -6.63
CA ILE A 91 2.41 3.90 -7.30
C ILE A 91 2.41 2.72 -6.31
N ARG A 92 1.67 1.66 -6.64
CA ARG A 92 1.59 0.48 -5.77
C ARG A 92 2.83 -0.39 -5.88
N ALA A 93 3.26 -0.66 -7.11
CA ALA A 93 4.37 -1.56 -7.40
C ALA A 93 4.83 -1.45 -8.86
N TYR A 94 5.97 -2.07 -9.14
CA TYR A 94 6.32 -2.57 -10.46
C TYR A 94 6.16 -4.07 -10.49
N ASP A 95 5.55 -4.61 -11.54
CA ASP A 95 5.50 -6.05 -11.73
C ASP A 95 6.85 -6.59 -12.24
N ALA A 96 6.96 -7.91 -12.35
CA ALA A 96 8.18 -8.56 -12.80
C ALA A 96 8.60 -8.22 -14.24
N MET A 97 7.69 -7.67 -15.03
CA MET A 97 7.97 -7.19 -16.40
C MET A 97 8.32 -5.70 -16.43
N GLY A 98 8.32 -5.02 -15.27
CA GLY A 98 8.59 -3.60 -15.12
C GLY A 98 7.39 -2.70 -15.43
N ARG A 99 6.17 -3.26 -15.48
CA ARG A 99 4.94 -2.48 -15.67
C ARG A 99 4.50 -1.90 -14.34
N LYS A 100 4.01 -0.67 -14.36
CA LYS A 100 3.46 -0.02 -13.17
C LYS A 100 2.13 -0.64 -12.75
N VAL A 101 1.94 -0.79 -11.46
CA VAL A 101 0.68 -1.12 -10.79
C VAL A 101 0.35 0.05 -9.87
N GLY A 102 -0.89 0.51 -9.87
CA GLY A 102 -1.28 1.66 -9.05
C GLY A 102 -0.86 3.01 -9.64
N SER A 103 -0.85 3.13 -10.95
CA SER A 103 -0.50 4.34 -11.71
C SER A 103 -1.71 4.91 -12.45
N HIS A 104 -1.67 6.22 -12.72
CA HIS A 104 -2.67 6.84 -13.60
C HIS A 104 -2.68 6.24 -15.02
N GLU A 105 -1.60 5.57 -15.42
CA GLU A 105 -1.49 4.85 -16.71
C GLU A 105 -2.34 3.57 -16.74
N CYS A 106 -2.70 3.01 -15.59
CA CYS A 106 -3.54 1.82 -15.49
C CYS A 106 -4.99 2.12 -15.87
N GLU A 107 -5.74 1.14 -16.36
CA GLU A 107 -7.18 1.27 -16.60
C GLU A 107 -7.98 1.13 -15.31
N ASP A 108 -7.72 0.06 -14.55
CA ASP A 108 -8.25 -0.22 -13.22
C ASP A 108 -7.11 -0.21 -12.19
N GLY A 109 -7.40 -0.15 -10.91
CA GLY A 109 -6.40 -0.15 -9.85
C GLY A 109 -5.38 0.99 -9.98
N LYS A 110 -5.84 2.23 -10.22
CA LYS A 110 -4.95 3.39 -10.44
C LYS A 110 -4.28 3.88 -9.19
N ILE A 111 -4.98 3.85 -8.06
CA ILE A 111 -4.48 4.30 -6.77
C ILE A 111 -4.80 3.27 -5.69
N TYR A 112 -3.86 3.09 -4.76
CA TYR A 112 -3.96 2.18 -3.62
C TYR A 112 -3.60 2.90 -2.34
N ILE A 113 -4.35 2.63 -1.24
CA ILE A 113 -4.09 3.26 0.06
C ILE A 113 -2.75 2.84 0.66
N GLU A 114 -2.30 1.61 0.41
CA GLU A 114 -1.15 1.02 1.08
C GLU A 114 0.13 1.82 0.84
N SER A 115 0.39 2.21 -0.41
CA SER A 115 1.58 3.01 -0.74
C SER A 115 1.50 4.41 -0.18
N GLN A 116 0.31 5.04 -0.23
CA GLN A 116 0.13 6.39 0.30
C GLN A 116 0.38 6.40 1.80
N GLY A 117 -0.29 5.49 2.53
CA GLY A 117 -0.13 5.39 3.98
C GLY A 117 1.32 5.19 4.40
N TYR A 118 1.99 4.17 3.86
CA TYR A 118 3.35 3.84 4.30
C TYR A 118 4.43 4.80 3.80
N CYS A 119 4.34 5.35 2.60
CA CYS A 119 5.31 6.34 2.14
C CYS A 119 5.24 7.62 3.00
N VAL A 120 4.03 8.09 3.31
CA VAL A 120 3.86 9.26 4.19
C VAL A 120 4.32 8.95 5.63
N MET A 121 3.95 7.78 6.17
CA MET A 121 4.42 7.33 7.50
C MET A 121 5.95 7.19 7.57
N ALA A 122 6.61 6.87 6.46
CA ALA A 122 8.06 6.84 6.32
C ALA A 122 8.70 8.23 6.19
N GLY A 123 7.91 9.28 6.10
CA GLY A 123 8.39 10.65 5.93
C GLY A 123 8.69 11.04 4.47
N VAL A 124 8.38 10.16 3.50
CA VAL A 124 8.65 10.44 2.09
C VAL A 124 7.68 11.49 1.57
N GLY A 125 8.22 12.53 0.95
CA GLY A 125 7.44 13.62 0.36
C GLY A 125 6.93 14.68 1.33
N LEU A 126 7.34 14.65 2.61
CA LEU A 126 6.93 15.66 3.60
C LEU A 126 7.52 17.04 3.35
N GLU A 127 8.73 17.10 2.76
CA GLU A 127 9.45 18.37 2.57
C GLU A 127 9.07 19.10 1.28
N ASP A 128 8.49 18.40 0.31
CA ASP A 128 8.25 18.94 -1.03
C ASP A 128 6.75 18.94 -1.45
N GLY A 129 5.85 18.60 -0.52
CA GLY A 129 4.41 18.65 -0.72
C GLY A 129 3.81 17.40 -1.37
N ARG A 130 4.62 16.39 -1.69
CA ARG A 130 4.10 15.14 -2.28
C ARG A 130 3.28 14.32 -1.29
N ALA A 131 3.61 14.37 -0.01
CA ALA A 131 2.83 13.71 1.03
C ALA A 131 1.41 14.28 1.12
N GLU A 132 1.27 15.61 1.15
CA GLU A 132 -0.01 16.31 1.12
C GLU A 132 -0.81 15.95 -0.14
N GLN A 133 -0.16 15.98 -1.30
CA GLN A 133 -0.79 15.62 -2.57
C GLN A 133 -1.27 14.17 -2.59
N ALA A 134 -0.47 13.24 -2.09
CA ALA A 134 -0.83 11.83 -2.02
C ALA A 134 -2.06 11.59 -1.13
N LEU A 135 -2.12 12.24 0.05
CA LEU A 135 -3.26 12.12 0.94
C LEU A 135 -4.51 12.87 0.42
N GLU A 136 -4.33 13.95 -0.33
CA GLU A 136 -5.45 14.58 -1.04
C GLU A 136 -6.01 13.64 -2.12
N SER A 137 -5.16 12.89 -2.81
CA SER A 137 -5.59 11.87 -3.76
C SER A 137 -6.33 10.70 -3.06
N VAL A 138 -5.91 10.30 -1.86
CA VAL A 138 -6.65 9.34 -1.02
C VAL A 138 -8.05 9.88 -0.71
N HIS A 139 -8.14 11.12 -0.24
CA HIS A 139 -9.41 11.78 0.05
C HIS A 139 -10.32 11.83 -1.18
N GLN A 140 -9.77 12.22 -2.31
CA GLN A 140 -10.54 12.39 -3.54
C GLN A 140 -11.03 11.06 -4.16
N TYR A 141 -10.19 10.02 -4.12
CA TYR A 141 -10.43 8.81 -4.89
C TYR A 141 -10.78 7.58 -4.05
N LEU A 142 -10.32 7.49 -2.80
CA LEU A 142 -10.48 6.28 -1.98
C LEU A 142 -11.45 6.44 -0.82
N GLU A 143 -11.75 7.65 -0.40
CA GLU A 143 -12.66 7.89 0.72
C GLU A 143 -14.11 7.58 0.34
N THR A 144 -14.80 6.90 1.25
CA THR A 144 -16.24 6.63 1.19
C THR A 144 -16.89 6.94 2.53
N GLU A 145 -18.21 6.95 2.59
CA GLU A 145 -18.94 7.10 3.87
C GLU A 145 -18.65 5.96 4.88
N HIS A 146 -18.07 4.83 4.43
CA HIS A 146 -17.81 3.66 5.24
C HIS A 146 -16.32 3.46 5.58
N GLY A 147 -15.46 4.31 5.08
CA GLY A 147 -14.01 4.26 5.22
C GLY A 147 -13.28 4.36 3.89
N ILE A 148 -11.98 4.13 3.94
CA ILE A 148 -11.08 4.19 2.79
C ILE A 148 -11.05 2.81 2.12
N VAL A 149 -11.39 2.73 0.83
CA VAL A 149 -11.26 1.50 0.04
C VAL A 149 -9.80 1.23 -0.31
N LEU A 150 -9.46 -0.04 -0.53
CA LEU A 150 -8.08 -0.43 -0.81
C LEU A 150 -7.54 0.18 -2.10
N LEU A 151 -8.35 0.26 -3.13
CA LEU A 151 -7.94 0.74 -4.45
C LEU A 151 -9.11 1.33 -5.24
N GLN A 152 -8.81 2.12 -6.28
CA GLN A 152 -9.78 2.62 -7.26
C GLN A 152 -9.13 2.83 -8.64
N PRO A 153 -9.90 2.67 -9.73
CA PRO A 153 -11.16 1.92 -9.84
C PRO A 153 -10.99 0.45 -9.49
N ALA A 154 -12.04 -0.20 -9.01
CA ALA A 154 -12.02 -1.65 -8.82
C ALA A 154 -11.75 -2.38 -10.15
N TYR A 155 -11.05 -3.49 -10.11
CA TYR A 155 -10.85 -4.35 -11.26
C TYR A 155 -12.19 -4.91 -11.74
N ARG A 156 -12.46 -4.78 -13.04
CA ARG A 156 -13.69 -5.22 -13.68
C ARG A 156 -13.57 -6.58 -14.35
N GLU A 157 -12.33 -6.98 -14.64
CA GLU A 157 -11.98 -8.24 -15.29
C GLU A 157 -10.83 -8.91 -14.57
N TYR A 158 -10.69 -10.22 -14.78
CA TYR A 158 -9.58 -10.97 -14.24
C TYR A 158 -8.28 -10.68 -15.03
N HIS A 159 -7.27 -10.25 -14.30
CA HIS A 159 -5.93 -9.98 -14.79
C HIS A 159 -4.98 -11.07 -14.30
N LEU A 160 -4.60 -11.97 -15.17
CA LEU A 160 -3.70 -13.08 -14.85
C LEU A 160 -2.39 -12.60 -14.18
N GLU A 161 -1.83 -11.53 -14.73
CA GLU A 161 -0.58 -10.91 -14.28
C GLU A 161 -0.67 -10.29 -12.88
N LEU A 162 -1.87 -9.98 -12.40
CA LEU A 162 -2.10 -9.40 -11.07
C LEU A 162 -2.64 -10.42 -10.06
N GLY A 163 -3.19 -11.53 -10.54
CA GLY A 163 -3.69 -12.62 -9.71
C GLY A 163 -5.05 -12.38 -9.09
N GLU A 164 -5.28 -12.98 -7.92
CA GLU A 164 -6.59 -13.07 -7.29
C GLU A 164 -7.23 -11.71 -6.94
N VAL A 165 -6.45 -10.67 -6.73
CA VAL A 165 -6.99 -9.32 -6.46
C VAL A 165 -8.03 -8.92 -7.50
N SER A 166 -7.82 -9.28 -8.76
CA SER A 166 -8.72 -8.96 -9.87
C SER A 166 -9.84 -9.98 -10.10
N SER A 167 -9.86 -11.08 -9.36
CA SER A 167 -10.90 -12.11 -9.46
C SER A 167 -12.13 -11.84 -8.58
N TYR A 168 -11.98 -11.02 -7.55
CA TYR A 168 -13.08 -10.67 -6.66
C TYR A 168 -14.00 -9.63 -7.30
N PRO A 169 -15.30 -9.66 -6.98
CA PRO A 169 -16.20 -8.57 -7.35
C PRO A 169 -15.70 -7.23 -6.80
N GLY A 170 -15.90 -6.14 -7.56
CA GLY A 170 -15.54 -4.81 -7.11
C GLY A 170 -16.23 -4.43 -5.79
N GLY A 171 -15.48 -3.90 -4.84
CA GLY A 171 -15.92 -3.59 -3.47
C GLY A 171 -15.86 -4.77 -2.51
N TYR A 172 -15.29 -5.90 -2.93
CA TYR A 172 -15.19 -7.09 -2.09
C TYR A 172 -13.74 -7.52 -1.91
N LYS A 173 -13.36 -7.84 -0.65
CA LYS A 173 -11.99 -8.23 -0.29
C LYS A 173 -10.95 -7.25 -0.84
N GLU A 174 -9.89 -7.78 -1.44
CA GLU A 174 -8.77 -6.99 -1.95
C GLU A 174 -9.13 -6.14 -3.18
N ASN A 175 -10.24 -6.44 -3.87
CA ASN A 175 -10.68 -5.65 -5.01
C ASN A 175 -11.56 -4.46 -4.59
N ALA A 176 -10.94 -3.43 -4.05
CA ALA A 176 -11.59 -2.20 -3.56
C ALA A 176 -12.50 -2.38 -2.32
N GLY A 177 -12.30 -3.44 -1.52
CA GLY A 177 -12.94 -3.58 -0.22
C GLY A 177 -12.36 -2.63 0.82
N ILE A 178 -12.98 -2.57 2.00
CA ILE A 178 -12.55 -1.75 3.13
C ILE A 178 -11.93 -2.66 4.18
N PHE A 179 -10.61 -2.54 4.40
CA PHE A 179 -9.90 -3.26 5.44
C PHE A 179 -9.65 -2.36 6.64
N ASN A 180 -10.00 -2.82 7.84
CA ASN A 180 -9.90 -1.97 9.03
C ASN A 180 -8.47 -1.56 9.40
N HIS A 181 -7.49 -2.43 9.20
CA HIS A 181 -6.09 -2.08 9.52
C HIS A 181 -5.51 -1.04 8.55
N THR A 182 -5.96 -0.99 7.30
CA THR A 182 -5.51 0.03 6.34
C THR A 182 -6.06 1.42 6.68
N GLN A 183 -7.19 1.50 7.37
CA GLN A 183 -7.72 2.77 7.88
C GLN A 183 -6.73 3.43 8.83
N GLY A 184 -6.09 2.63 9.71
CA GLY A 184 -5.08 3.12 10.63
C GLY A 184 -3.88 3.77 9.92
N TRP A 185 -3.49 3.29 8.74
CA TRP A 185 -2.41 3.90 7.97
C TRP A 185 -2.78 5.30 7.46
N GLY A 186 -4.00 5.46 6.94
CA GLY A 186 -4.53 6.77 6.55
C GLY A 186 -4.63 7.74 7.73
N VAL A 187 -5.15 7.26 8.88
CA VAL A 187 -5.27 8.07 10.11
C VAL A 187 -3.90 8.56 10.60
N ILE A 188 -2.90 7.67 10.64
CA ILE A 188 -1.55 8.03 11.09
C ILE A 188 -0.93 9.03 10.11
N ALA A 189 -1.02 8.77 8.81
CA ALA A 189 -0.47 9.63 7.77
C ALA A 189 -1.06 11.06 7.82
N GLU A 190 -2.39 11.19 7.92
CA GLU A 190 -3.06 12.50 8.10
C GLU A 190 -2.64 13.21 9.40
N THR A 191 -2.47 12.45 10.48
CA THR A 191 -2.01 13.00 11.76
C THR A 191 -0.59 13.56 11.64
N MET A 192 0.29 12.90 10.89
CA MET A 192 1.66 13.38 10.64
C MET A 192 1.69 14.71 9.88
N LEU A 193 0.73 14.94 8.99
CA LEU A 193 0.57 16.23 8.29
C LEU A 193 -0.17 17.29 9.11
N GLY A 194 -0.64 16.95 10.31
CA GLY A 194 -1.41 17.85 11.15
C GLY A 194 -2.89 17.98 10.76
N ASN A 195 -3.40 17.12 9.88
CA ASN A 195 -4.77 17.09 9.41
C ASN A 195 -5.69 16.34 10.39
N GLY A 196 -5.76 16.81 11.62
CA GLY A 196 -6.47 16.14 12.72
C GLY A 196 -7.96 15.90 12.45
N ASP A 197 -8.64 16.81 11.79
CA ASP A 197 -10.05 16.69 11.45
C ASP A 197 -10.30 15.53 10.47
N ARG A 198 -9.49 15.42 9.41
CA ARG A 198 -9.58 14.33 8.43
C ARG A 198 -9.19 12.98 9.06
N ALA A 199 -8.13 12.96 9.85
CA ALA A 199 -7.76 11.76 10.64
C ALA A 199 -8.90 11.30 11.55
N TYR A 200 -9.61 12.22 12.18
CA TYR A 200 -10.77 11.91 13.00
C TYR A 200 -11.94 11.33 12.19
N GLU A 201 -12.27 11.90 11.03
CA GLU A 201 -13.34 11.39 10.18
C GLU A 201 -13.01 9.98 9.65
N TYR A 202 -11.78 9.71 9.24
CA TYR A 202 -11.35 8.35 8.86
C TYR A 202 -11.46 7.37 10.03
N CYS A 203 -10.99 7.77 11.21
CA CYS A 203 -11.12 6.95 12.42
C CYS A 203 -12.60 6.66 12.74
N LYS A 204 -13.45 7.66 12.68
CA LYS A 204 -14.88 7.55 12.95
C LYS A 204 -15.58 6.64 11.93
N ALA A 205 -15.25 6.75 10.65
CA ALA A 205 -15.80 5.90 9.59
C ALA A 205 -15.44 4.41 9.80
N ALA A 206 -14.26 4.12 10.36
CA ALA A 206 -13.82 2.76 10.65
C ALA A 206 -14.37 2.19 11.98
N LEU A 207 -14.83 3.03 12.91
CA LEU A 207 -15.24 2.57 14.24
C LEU A 207 -16.59 1.82 14.21
N PRO A 208 -16.65 0.59 14.73
CA PRO A 208 -17.90 -0.16 14.84
C PRO A 208 -19.03 0.61 15.53
N ALA A 209 -18.72 1.30 16.61
CA ALA A 209 -19.69 2.05 17.39
C ALA A 209 -20.38 3.19 16.60
N SER A 210 -19.75 3.71 15.55
CA SER A 210 -20.31 4.75 14.69
C SER A 210 -21.50 4.29 13.84
N TYR A 211 -21.73 2.97 13.76
CA TYR A 211 -22.77 2.37 12.94
C TYR A 211 -23.81 1.57 13.74
N ASN A 212 -23.89 1.76 15.04
CA ASN A 212 -24.88 1.05 15.87
C ASN A 212 -26.33 1.31 15.46
N ASP A 213 -26.63 2.49 14.96
CA ASP A 213 -27.93 2.89 14.43
C ASP A 213 -28.22 2.40 13.02
N LYS A 214 -27.20 1.81 12.36
CA LYS A 214 -27.27 1.21 11.00
C LYS A 214 -26.96 -0.29 11.02
N ALA A 215 -27.38 -0.99 12.07
CA ALA A 215 -27.07 -2.41 12.28
C ALA A 215 -27.55 -3.32 11.17
N GLU A 216 -28.66 -2.97 10.51
CA GLU A 216 -29.20 -3.70 9.34
C GLU A 216 -28.29 -3.64 8.11
N VAL A 217 -27.48 -2.58 7.97
CA VAL A 217 -26.46 -2.45 6.91
C VAL A 217 -25.20 -3.18 7.28
N ARG A 218 -24.69 -2.93 8.49
CA ARG A 218 -23.42 -3.47 8.93
C ARG A 218 -23.45 -4.98 9.22
N GLN A 219 -24.55 -5.48 9.80
CA GLN A 219 -24.79 -6.90 10.11
C GLN A 219 -23.71 -7.60 10.95
N SER A 220 -23.01 -6.86 11.81
CA SER A 220 -21.99 -7.38 12.73
C SER A 220 -22.22 -6.85 14.15
N GLU A 221 -21.61 -7.50 15.13
CA GLU A 221 -21.68 -7.07 16.52
C GLU A 221 -21.08 -5.67 16.71
N PRO A 222 -21.56 -4.90 17.71
CA PRO A 222 -21.21 -3.49 17.88
C PRO A 222 -19.71 -3.17 18.02
N TYR A 223 -18.90 -4.16 18.37
CA TYR A 223 -17.46 -4.00 18.60
C TYR A 223 -16.59 -4.82 17.65
N VAL A 224 -17.20 -5.48 16.69
CA VAL A 224 -16.47 -6.27 15.69
C VAL A 224 -16.03 -5.36 14.56
N GLN A 225 -14.76 -5.40 14.25
CA GLN A 225 -14.17 -4.77 13.08
C GLN A 225 -14.40 -5.68 11.88
N ALA A 226 -15.42 -5.40 11.09
CA ALA A 226 -15.69 -6.15 9.88
C ALA A 226 -14.62 -5.86 8.82
N GLN A 227 -14.28 -6.86 8.05
CA GLN A 227 -13.43 -6.76 6.87
C GLN A 227 -14.27 -7.14 5.66
N THR A 228 -14.50 -6.22 4.77
CA THR A 228 -15.39 -6.42 3.61
C THR A 228 -14.74 -5.96 2.34
#